data_9c3fe5e72f9aebeae9b99433bb08c3a6
#
_entry.id   9c3fe5e72f9aebeae9b99433bb08c3a6
#
_cell.length_a   1.000
_cell.length_b   1.000
_cell.length_c   1.000
_cell.angle_alpha   90.00
_cell.angle_beta   90.00
_cell.angle_gamma   90.00
#
_symmetry.space_group_name_H-M   'P 1'
#
loop_
_entity.id
_entity.type
_entity.pdbx_description
1 polymer ?
#
loop_
_entity_poly.entity_id
_entity_poly.type
_entity_poly.pdbx_seq_one_letter_code
_entity_poly.pdbx_strand_id
1 'polypeptide(L)'
;MRATAESKQPEENTPPVGLDSGRMLSATLLVMVFFVLSRATGLLREVVLSNRFGTSAAYDAYLAAFRVPDMLFQLVAGGALGSAFLPVFAAFWLKQDKREAWLLFSRVLNLVVLVLVGMAALAALFAEPIVRYLLAPGFSPEQASVTAELMRVMLFGTVVFGASGLVMGALNATQHFVTPAAAPVLYNVAIIAAAYWLGPTLGVRGLALGVVAGSIAHLLVQIPALMRRGVRYTPTLSFADPAVRQVAKLMGPRVLGLFFVQMHFVVNTILASGLVAGSLSALNYAWLLMLLPQGIIAQAIATVAFPTFSAQAAAGQFDLLRRTFERTLRVVFFLVTPAALALLVLRRPTISILFEHGAFDTESMILVAYGLQFYLLGLVAHSLLEIVVRGFYALQNTWIPVTVGVVAMSANVALSFAFVGRLSFGGLALANSVATTAETVLLIWLISRRMGSLHWGSLARSAARTLAAALVMAAAVWAWGRWVYVNVYLREHPALNDDWLTAIGGALLAVLLYAGVGWLLRSAELRLLTDAARARLRR
;
A
#
# COMPACT_ATOMS: atom_id res chain seq x y z
N MET A 1 -54.31 -37.25 41.48
CA MET A 1 -54.47 -36.64 40.14
C MET A 1 -53.95 -35.17 40.20
N ARG A 2 -52.75 -34.90 39.81
CA ARG A 2 -52.23 -33.56 39.54
C ARG A 2 -51.58 -33.62 38.17
N ALA A 3 -52.22 -32.98 37.21
CA ALA A 3 -51.72 -32.83 35.86
C ALA A 3 -50.59 -31.74 35.83
N THR A 4 -49.41 -32.13 35.43
CA THR A 4 -48.29 -31.22 35.13
C THR A 4 -48.51 -30.61 33.74
N ALA A 5 -48.74 -29.30 33.70
CA ALA A 5 -48.75 -28.52 32.47
C ALA A 5 -47.31 -28.27 32.02
N GLU A 6 -46.88 -28.90 30.93
CA GLU A 6 -45.68 -28.57 30.19
C GLU A 6 -45.88 -27.23 29.46
N SER A 7 -45.15 -26.20 29.89
CA SER A 7 -45.06 -24.96 29.16
C SER A 7 -44.16 -25.14 27.93
N LYS A 8 -44.77 -25.22 26.75
CA LYS A 8 -44.06 -25.07 25.46
C LYS A 8 -43.49 -23.67 25.39
N GLN A 9 -42.15 -23.56 25.46
CA GLN A 9 -41.43 -22.34 25.03
C GLN A 9 -41.62 -22.17 23.51
N PRO A 10 -41.90 -20.97 23.00
CA PRO A 10 -41.92 -20.74 21.56
C PRO A 10 -40.46 -20.83 21.05
N GLU A 11 -40.21 -21.72 20.10
CA GLU A 11 -38.99 -21.75 19.30
C GLU A 11 -38.85 -20.41 18.59
N GLU A 12 -37.87 -19.67 19.01
CA GLU A 12 -37.42 -18.41 18.38
C GLU A 12 -36.78 -18.77 17.04
N ASN A 13 -37.61 -18.81 15.99
CA ASN A 13 -37.20 -18.98 14.60
C ASN A 13 -36.49 -17.70 14.14
N THR A 14 -35.26 -17.47 14.63
CA THR A 14 -34.32 -16.52 14.03
C THR A 14 -33.79 -17.15 12.74
N PRO A 15 -34.09 -16.57 11.57
CA PRO A 15 -33.52 -17.06 10.33
C PRO A 15 -31.99 -16.95 10.41
N PRO A 16 -31.23 -17.95 9.93
CA PRO A 16 -29.80 -17.89 9.97
C PRO A 16 -29.31 -16.69 9.15
N VAL A 17 -28.69 -15.73 9.82
CA VAL A 17 -27.96 -14.62 9.19
C VAL A 17 -26.67 -15.19 8.62
N GLY A 18 -26.77 -15.92 7.52
CA GLY A 18 -25.66 -16.50 6.80
C GLY A 18 -26.00 -16.56 5.31
N LEU A 19 -25.15 -15.94 4.49
CA LEU A 19 -25.16 -16.23 3.05
C LEU A 19 -24.90 -17.74 2.89
N ASP A 20 -25.66 -18.39 2.00
CA ASP A 20 -25.41 -19.76 1.56
C ASP A 20 -23.92 -19.92 1.24
N SER A 21 -23.27 -20.95 1.77
CA SER A 21 -21.81 -21.14 1.69
C SER A 21 -21.28 -21.06 0.26
N GLY A 22 -22.07 -21.47 -0.74
CA GLY A 22 -21.75 -21.34 -2.16
C GLY A 22 -21.75 -19.89 -2.65
N ARG A 23 -22.71 -19.08 -2.21
CA ARG A 23 -22.77 -17.64 -2.54
C ARG A 23 -21.67 -16.85 -1.84
N MET A 24 -21.30 -17.22 -0.65
CA MET A 24 -20.20 -16.60 0.09
C MET A 24 -18.85 -16.91 -0.58
N LEU A 25 -18.62 -18.14 -1.04
CA LEU A 25 -17.41 -18.53 -1.76
C LEU A 25 -17.29 -17.79 -3.11
N SER A 26 -18.38 -17.74 -3.89
CA SER A 26 -18.37 -17.04 -5.18
C SER A 26 -18.15 -15.53 -5.03
N ALA A 27 -18.75 -14.88 -4.03
CA ALA A 27 -18.53 -13.49 -3.74
C ALA A 27 -17.07 -13.22 -3.31
N THR A 28 -16.50 -14.09 -2.47
CA THR A 28 -15.10 -14.00 -2.04
C THR A 28 -14.13 -14.15 -3.21
N LEU A 29 -14.35 -15.14 -4.08
CA LEU A 29 -13.52 -15.33 -5.29
C LEU A 29 -13.60 -14.12 -6.22
N LEU A 30 -14.80 -13.57 -6.42
CA LEU A 30 -14.98 -12.39 -7.27
C LEU A 30 -14.26 -11.14 -6.70
N VAL A 31 -14.35 -10.92 -5.39
CA VAL A 31 -13.61 -9.85 -4.70
C VAL A 31 -12.10 -10.04 -4.84
N MET A 32 -11.60 -11.28 -4.71
CA MET A 32 -10.18 -11.59 -4.92
C MET A 32 -9.75 -11.28 -6.36
N VAL A 33 -10.56 -11.64 -7.37
CA VAL A 33 -10.28 -11.31 -8.78
C VAL A 33 -10.20 -9.80 -8.97
N PHE A 34 -11.16 -9.03 -8.46
CA PHE A 34 -11.11 -7.56 -8.56
C PHE A 34 -9.93 -6.96 -7.79
N PHE A 35 -9.54 -7.54 -6.67
CA PHE A 35 -8.35 -7.08 -5.94
C PHE A 35 -7.06 -7.28 -6.77
N VAL A 36 -6.90 -8.45 -7.38
CA VAL A 36 -5.77 -8.74 -8.28
C VAL A 36 -5.83 -7.82 -9.51
N LEU A 37 -7.00 -7.65 -10.12
CA LEU A 37 -7.22 -6.79 -11.27
C LEU A 37 -6.91 -5.31 -10.93
N SER A 38 -7.29 -4.84 -9.75
CA SER A 38 -6.96 -3.49 -9.29
C SER A 38 -5.45 -3.28 -9.14
N ARG A 39 -4.72 -4.28 -8.62
CA ARG A 39 -3.25 -4.24 -8.54
C ARG A 39 -2.59 -4.26 -9.91
N ALA A 40 -3.08 -5.12 -10.81
CA ALA A 40 -2.58 -5.23 -12.17
C ALA A 40 -2.84 -3.95 -12.98
N THR A 41 -4.06 -3.37 -12.90
CA THR A 41 -4.39 -2.11 -13.57
C THR A 41 -3.64 -0.92 -12.96
N GLY A 42 -3.35 -0.94 -11.65
CA GLY A 42 -2.49 0.05 -11.00
C GLY A 42 -1.05 0.01 -11.53
N LEU A 43 -0.47 -1.18 -11.68
CA LEU A 43 0.86 -1.33 -12.29
C LEU A 43 0.85 -0.94 -13.78
N LEU A 44 -0.17 -1.38 -14.53
CA LEU A 44 -0.32 -1.01 -15.95
C LEU A 44 -0.44 0.51 -16.12
N ARG A 45 -1.16 1.20 -15.21
CA ARG A 45 -1.22 2.66 -15.18
C ARG A 45 0.20 3.26 -15.09
N GLU A 46 1.03 2.81 -14.17
CA GLU A 46 2.39 3.34 -14.02
C GLU A 46 3.25 3.04 -15.25
N VAL A 47 3.10 1.87 -15.88
CA VAL A 47 3.79 1.55 -17.15
C VAL A 47 3.33 2.48 -18.29
N VAL A 48 2.04 2.78 -18.40
CA VAL A 48 1.53 3.73 -19.40
C VAL A 48 2.01 5.15 -19.12
N LEU A 49 2.01 5.57 -17.86
CA LEU A 49 2.49 6.89 -17.45
C LEU A 49 3.99 7.04 -17.70
N SER A 50 4.80 6.02 -17.39
CA SER A 50 6.23 6.03 -17.69
C SER A 50 6.51 6.12 -19.18
N ASN A 51 5.80 5.35 -20.01
CA ASN A 51 5.93 5.40 -21.46
C ASN A 51 5.63 6.80 -22.04
N ARG A 52 4.69 7.54 -21.45
CA ARG A 52 4.26 8.84 -21.95
C ARG A 52 5.06 10.02 -21.40
N PHE A 53 5.56 9.93 -20.17
CA PHE A 53 6.13 11.07 -19.46
C PHE A 53 7.55 10.83 -18.93
N GLY A 54 8.00 9.58 -18.86
CA GLY A 54 9.34 9.23 -18.34
C GLY A 54 9.57 9.74 -16.92
N THR A 55 10.78 10.22 -16.66
CA THR A 55 11.19 10.94 -15.44
C THR A 55 11.35 12.44 -15.75
N SER A 56 10.34 13.06 -16.32
CA SER A 56 10.39 14.47 -16.74
C SER A 56 10.00 15.43 -15.62
N ALA A 57 10.46 16.69 -15.73
CA ALA A 57 10.04 17.79 -14.85
C ALA A 57 8.51 17.99 -14.85
N ALA A 58 7.85 17.76 -15.98
CA ALA A 58 6.39 17.83 -16.08
C ALA A 58 5.72 16.73 -15.26
N TYR A 59 6.27 15.50 -15.25
CA TYR A 59 5.74 14.42 -14.43
C TYR A 59 6.05 14.63 -12.94
N ASP A 60 7.19 15.21 -12.58
CA ASP A 60 7.49 15.66 -11.22
C ASP A 60 6.45 16.68 -10.74
N ALA A 61 6.05 17.64 -11.59
CA ALA A 61 5.00 18.61 -11.29
C ALA A 61 3.65 17.93 -11.02
N TYR A 62 3.28 16.92 -11.81
CA TYR A 62 2.07 16.11 -11.60
C TYR A 62 2.12 15.36 -10.26
N LEU A 63 3.21 14.70 -9.94
CA LEU A 63 3.38 13.97 -8.69
C LEU A 63 3.36 14.89 -7.46
N ALA A 64 4.00 16.05 -7.55
CA ALA A 64 3.95 17.07 -6.51
C ALA A 64 2.51 17.61 -6.33
N ALA A 65 1.82 17.93 -7.42
CA ALA A 65 0.44 18.41 -7.41
C ALA A 65 -0.52 17.43 -6.73
N PHE A 66 -0.28 16.13 -6.86
CA PHE A 66 -1.11 15.07 -6.28
C PHE A 66 -0.97 14.96 -4.76
N ARG A 67 0.12 15.47 -4.15
CA ARG A 67 0.39 15.28 -2.71
C ARG A 67 -0.66 15.88 -1.80
N VAL A 68 -1.09 17.12 -2.05
CA VAL A 68 -2.11 17.78 -1.22
C VAL A 68 -3.49 17.12 -1.40
N PRO A 69 -4.00 16.88 -2.63
CA PRO A 69 -5.20 16.09 -2.88
C PRO A 69 -5.21 14.72 -2.17
N ASP A 70 -4.12 13.95 -2.29
CA ASP A 70 -4.00 12.62 -1.66
C ASP A 70 -3.99 12.73 -0.13
N MET A 71 -3.24 13.67 0.43
CA MET A 71 -3.22 13.91 1.88
C MET A 71 -4.62 14.24 2.41
N LEU A 72 -5.36 15.13 1.76
CA LEU A 72 -6.73 15.48 2.17
C LEU A 72 -7.66 14.26 2.11
N PHE A 73 -7.57 13.47 1.03
CA PHE A 73 -8.34 12.24 0.91
C PHE A 73 -7.99 11.25 2.03
N GLN A 74 -6.71 10.98 2.27
CA GLN A 74 -6.26 10.01 3.30
C GLN A 74 -6.69 10.42 4.70
N LEU A 75 -6.61 11.70 5.03
CA LEU A 75 -6.97 12.21 6.35
C LEU A 75 -8.48 12.18 6.60
N VAL A 76 -9.30 12.55 5.60
CA VAL A 76 -10.75 12.75 5.79
C VAL A 76 -11.54 11.51 5.39
N ALA A 77 -11.26 10.92 4.23
CA ALA A 77 -12.08 9.86 3.63
C ALA A 77 -11.38 8.51 3.51
N GLY A 78 -10.07 8.48 3.68
CA GLY A 78 -9.28 7.25 3.60
C GLY A 78 -9.56 6.26 4.75
N GLY A 79 -8.55 5.47 5.13
CA GLY A 79 -8.71 4.42 6.14
C GLY A 79 -9.33 4.84 7.48
N ALA A 80 -9.25 6.14 7.86
CA ALA A 80 -9.86 6.66 9.08
C ALA A 80 -11.40 6.60 9.04
N LEU A 81 -12.01 7.10 7.96
CA LEU A 81 -13.46 7.13 7.82
C LEU A 81 -14.04 5.72 7.68
N GLY A 82 -13.48 4.87 6.79
CA GLY A 82 -13.94 3.50 6.60
C GLY A 82 -13.98 2.72 7.91
N SER A 83 -12.93 2.82 8.71
CA SER A 83 -12.81 2.09 9.97
C SER A 83 -13.57 2.71 11.14
N ALA A 84 -13.95 4.00 11.09
CA ALA A 84 -14.76 4.67 12.10
C ALA A 84 -16.26 4.60 11.79
N PHE A 85 -16.64 4.82 10.54
CA PHE A 85 -18.02 4.83 10.08
C PHE A 85 -18.64 3.42 10.03
N LEU A 86 -17.90 2.45 9.48
CA LEU A 86 -18.42 1.10 9.24
C LEU A 86 -19.03 0.43 10.49
N PRO A 87 -18.37 0.40 11.66
CA PRO A 87 -18.95 -0.26 12.84
C PRO A 87 -20.21 0.45 13.36
N VAL A 88 -20.25 1.80 13.30
CA VAL A 88 -21.41 2.57 13.76
C VAL A 88 -22.60 2.37 12.82
N PHE A 89 -22.38 2.44 11.50
CA PHE A 89 -23.41 2.20 10.50
C PHE A 89 -23.93 0.76 10.56
N ALA A 90 -23.03 -0.24 10.67
CA ALA A 90 -23.39 -1.64 10.76
C ALA A 90 -24.24 -1.95 12.00
N ALA A 91 -24.02 -1.26 13.13
CA ALA A 91 -24.83 -1.42 14.33
C ALA A 91 -26.31 -1.04 14.11
N PHE A 92 -26.59 0.05 13.39
CA PHE A 92 -27.96 0.41 12.99
C PHE A 92 -28.53 -0.55 11.95
N TRP A 93 -27.70 -0.95 10.97
CA TRP A 93 -28.11 -1.88 9.91
C TRP A 93 -28.53 -3.25 10.45
N LEU A 94 -27.77 -3.80 11.39
CA LEU A 94 -28.06 -5.09 12.03
C LEU A 94 -29.31 -5.06 12.92
N LYS A 95 -29.60 -3.92 13.57
CA LYS A 95 -30.84 -3.71 14.33
C LYS A 95 -32.07 -3.50 13.44
N GLN A 96 -31.92 -3.62 12.12
CA GLN A 96 -32.94 -3.38 11.10
C GLN A 96 -33.49 -1.93 11.08
N ASP A 97 -32.83 -1.02 11.75
CA ASP A 97 -33.18 0.42 11.70
C ASP A 97 -32.54 1.09 10.47
N LYS A 98 -33.02 0.67 9.31
CA LYS A 98 -32.51 1.14 8.02
C LYS A 98 -32.66 2.65 7.85
N ARG A 99 -33.68 3.26 8.47
CA ARG A 99 -33.92 4.70 8.38
C ARG A 99 -32.81 5.46 9.09
N GLU A 100 -32.49 5.12 10.32
CA GLU A 100 -31.41 5.75 11.08
C GLU A 100 -30.03 5.45 10.47
N ALA A 101 -29.81 4.25 9.93
CA ALA A 101 -28.59 3.93 9.19
C ALA A 101 -28.37 4.88 8.00
N TRP A 102 -29.40 5.10 7.14
CA TRP A 102 -29.29 6.01 6.01
C TRP A 102 -29.27 7.48 6.42
N LEU A 103 -29.88 7.82 7.52
CA LEU A 103 -29.79 9.17 8.09
C LEU A 103 -28.38 9.46 8.59
N LEU A 104 -27.74 8.52 9.30
CA LEU A 104 -26.34 8.60 9.69
C LEU A 104 -25.43 8.71 8.47
N PHE A 105 -25.64 7.88 7.43
CA PHE A 105 -24.90 7.96 6.18
C PHE A 105 -24.99 9.36 5.57
N SER A 106 -26.19 9.92 5.47
CA SER A 106 -26.43 11.24 4.87
C SER A 106 -25.74 12.35 5.67
N ARG A 107 -25.84 12.31 7.01
CA ARG A 107 -25.18 13.30 7.89
C ARG A 107 -23.67 13.24 7.78
N VAL A 108 -23.09 12.03 7.81
CA VAL A 108 -21.64 11.84 7.69
C VAL A 108 -21.17 12.23 6.28
N LEU A 109 -21.92 11.86 5.22
CA LEU A 109 -21.60 12.24 3.84
C LEU A 109 -21.57 13.78 3.68
N ASN A 110 -22.61 14.46 4.14
CA ASN A 110 -22.70 15.91 4.03
C ASN A 110 -21.57 16.60 4.81
N LEU A 111 -21.24 16.10 6.00
CA LEU A 111 -20.15 16.61 6.81
C LEU A 111 -18.78 16.40 6.14
N VAL A 112 -18.51 15.20 5.63
CA VAL A 112 -17.26 14.84 4.92
C VAL A 112 -17.11 15.69 3.67
N VAL A 113 -18.18 15.81 2.87
CA VAL A 113 -18.17 16.65 1.66
C VAL A 113 -17.95 18.12 2.01
N LEU A 114 -18.63 18.63 3.03
CA LEU A 114 -18.46 20.02 3.49
C LEU A 114 -17.02 20.30 3.93
N VAL A 115 -16.44 19.41 4.73
CA VAL A 115 -15.05 19.54 5.20
C VAL A 115 -14.08 19.47 4.02
N LEU A 116 -14.26 18.48 3.13
CA LEU A 116 -13.40 18.34 1.94
C LEU A 116 -13.52 19.52 0.99
N VAL A 117 -14.73 20.03 0.74
CA VAL A 117 -14.95 21.24 -0.08
C VAL A 117 -14.27 22.44 0.54
N GLY A 118 -14.43 22.65 1.86
CA GLY A 118 -13.77 23.75 2.56
C GLY A 118 -12.24 23.66 2.49
N MET A 119 -11.67 22.48 2.78
CA MET A 119 -10.22 22.26 2.72
C MET A 119 -9.70 22.35 1.29
N ALA A 120 -10.41 21.77 0.31
CA ALA A 120 -10.03 21.83 -1.10
C ALA A 120 -10.11 23.27 -1.65
N ALA A 121 -11.16 24.04 -1.27
CA ALA A 121 -11.28 25.43 -1.66
C ALA A 121 -10.14 26.29 -1.08
N LEU A 122 -9.80 26.11 0.20
CA LEU A 122 -8.66 26.78 0.82
C LEU A 122 -7.36 26.39 0.13
N ALA A 123 -7.12 25.07 -0.10
CA ALA A 123 -5.93 24.61 -0.79
C ALA A 123 -5.87 25.11 -2.25
N ALA A 124 -6.99 25.20 -2.95
CA ALA A 124 -7.05 25.73 -4.31
C ALA A 124 -6.79 27.24 -4.37
N LEU A 125 -7.33 28.00 -3.40
CA LEU A 125 -7.11 29.44 -3.28
C LEU A 125 -5.63 29.74 -3.02
N PHE A 126 -5.00 28.99 -2.13
CA PHE A 126 -3.58 29.13 -1.78
C PHE A 126 -2.68 28.16 -2.53
N ALA A 127 -3.11 27.61 -3.68
CA ALA A 127 -2.36 26.59 -4.40
C ALA A 127 -0.94 27.05 -4.77
N GLU A 128 -0.81 28.25 -5.31
CA GLU A 128 0.49 28.79 -5.74
C GLU A 128 1.45 29.03 -4.57
N PRO A 129 1.09 29.74 -3.47
CA PRO A 129 1.95 29.83 -2.30
C PRO A 129 2.23 28.47 -1.62
N ILE A 130 1.25 27.55 -1.58
CA ILE A 130 1.49 26.20 -1.04
C ILE A 130 2.54 25.48 -1.85
N VAL A 131 2.46 25.50 -3.18
CA VAL A 131 3.46 24.83 -4.03
C VAL A 131 4.81 25.52 -3.91
N ARG A 132 4.84 26.84 -4.04
CA ARG A 132 6.08 27.62 -4.14
C ARG A 132 6.88 27.67 -2.84
N TYR A 133 6.22 27.69 -1.69
CA TYR A 133 6.89 27.87 -0.40
C TYR A 133 6.86 26.65 0.52
N LEU A 134 5.87 25.77 0.36
CA LEU A 134 5.69 24.65 1.29
C LEU A 134 5.91 23.29 0.65
N LEU A 135 5.46 23.05 -0.59
CA LEU A 135 5.44 21.72 -1.17
C LEU A 135 6.64 21.43 -2.07
N ALA A 136 6.99 22.38 -2.94
CA ALA A 136 8.06 22.22 -3.92
C ALA A 136 8.84 23.52 -4.14
N PRO A 137 9.53 24.05 -3.09
CA PRO A 137 10.23 25.34 -3.16
C PRO A 137 11.43 25.35 -4.14
N GLY A 138 11.91 24.19 -4.54
CA GLY A 138 12.99 24.07 -5.51
C GLY A 138 12.55 24.05 -6.98
N PHE A 139 11.25 24.05 -7.26
CA PHE A 139 10.76 24.09 -8.64
C PHE A 139 10.95 25.47 -9.29
N SER A 140 11.15 25.51 -10.61
CA SER A 140 11.14 26.75 -11.35
C SER A 140 9.76 27.46 -11.24
N PRO A 141 9.70 28.78 -11.44
CA PRO A 141 8.42 29.50 -11.41
C PRO A 141 7.35 28.90 -12.34
N GLU A 142 7.76 28.47 -13.55
CA GLU A 142 6.88 27.84 -14.53
C GLU A 142 6.40 26.47 -14.05
N GLN A 143 7.30 25.64 -13.51
CA GLN A 143 6.96 24.33 -12.98
C GLN A 143 6.06 24.44 -11.76
N ALA A 144 6.30 25.40 -10.87
CA ALA A 144 5.45 25.68 -9.71
C ALA A 144 4.04 26.14 -10.13
N SER A 145 3.92 26.99 -11.15
CA SER A 145 2.65 27.44 -11.71
C SER A 145 1.85 26.26 -12.28
N VAL A 146 2.48 25.40 -13.09
CA VAL A 146 1.85 24.18 -13.63
C VAL A 146 1.43 23.27 -12.49
N THR A 147 2.27 23.05 -11.49
CA THR A 147 1.94 22.24 -10.32
C THR A 147 0.71 22.77 -9.58
N ALA A 148 0.62 24.08 -9.37
CA ALA A 148 -0.53 24.72 -8.72
C ALA A 148 -1.83 24.58 -9.55
N GLU A 149 -1.74 24.71 -10.88
CA GLU A 149 -2.85 24.49 -11.79
C GLU A 149 -3.37 23.04 -11.68
N LEU A 150 -2.47 22.05 -11.80
CA LEU A 150 -2.80 20.64 -11.67
C LEU A 150 -3.42 20.32 -10.31
N MET A 151 -2.87 20.89 -9.23
CA MET A 151 -3.39 20.70 -7.88
C MET A 151 -4.83 21.21 -7.75
N ARG A 152 -5.14 22.39 -8.30
CA ARG A 152 -6.52 22.94 -8.30
C ARG A 152 -7.50 21.98 -8.99
N VAL A 153 -7.13 21.42 -10.14
CA VAL A 153 -7.96 20.45 -10.86
C VAL A 153 -8.18 19.19 -10.05
N MET A 154 -7.11 18.62 -9.48
CA MET A 154 -7.18 17.37 -8.74
C MET A 154 -7.94 17.49 -7.42
N LEU A 155 -7.95 18.67 -6.78
CA LEU A 155 -8.71 18.93 -5.55
C LEU A 155 -10.21 18.72 -5.75
N PHE A 156 -10.76 19.03 -6.94
CA PHE A 156 -12.14 18.67 -7.27
C PHE A 156 -12.34 17.15 -7.23
N GLY A 157 -11.43 16.40 -7.84
CA GLY A 157 -11.44 14.92 -7.81
C GLY A 157 -11.40 14.37 -6.38
N THR A 158 -10.66 15.02 -5.47
CA THR A 158 -10.56 14.62 -4.07
C THR A 158 -11.90 14.66 -3.34
N VAL A 159 -12.72 15.68 -3.57
CA VAL A 159 -14.06 15.80 -2.97
C VAL A 159 -14.95 14.63 -3.44
N VAL A 160 -14.96 14.37 -4.75
CA VAL A 160 -15.73 13.27 -5.35
C VAL A 160 -15.25 11.93 -4.82
N PHE A 161 -13.93 11.74 -4.75
CA PHE A 161 -13.33 10.49 -4.27
C PHE A 161 -13.59 10.26 -2.77
N GLY A 162 -13.64 11.33 -1.98
CA GLY A 162 -14.03 11.28 -0.56
C GLY A 162 -15.46 10.84 -0.35
N ALA A 163 -16.41 11.40 -1.11
CA ALA A 163 -17.80 10.94 -1.11
C ALA A 163 -17.89 9.46 -1.52
N SER A 164 -17.14 9.07 -2.55
CA SER A 164 -17.08 7.69 -3.04
C SER A 164 -16.53 6.71 -2.01
N GLY A 165 -15.55 7.11 -1.20
CA GLY A 165 -15.02 6.31 -0.08
C GLY A 165 -16.06 6.00 0.99
N LEU A 166 -16.94 6.96 1.32
CA LEU A 166 -18.04 6.72 2.25
C LEU A 166 -19.11 5.79 1.66
N VAL A 167 -19.46 5.96 0.37
CA VAL A 167 -20.36 5.05 -0.35
C VAL A 167 -19.81 3.62 -0.32
N MET A 168 -18.51 3.45 -0.59
CA MET A 168 -17.82 2.17 -0.48
C MET A 168 -17.93 1.59 0.92
N GLY A 169 -17.77 2.39 1.96
CA GLY A 169 -17.94 1.99 3.36
C GLY A 169 -19.35 1.49 3.66
N ALA A 170 -20.40 2.21 3.21
CA ALA A 170 -21.79 1.81 3.38
C ALA A 170 -22.13 0.51 2.62
N LEU A 171 -21.63 0.34 1.40
CA LEU A 171 -21.80 -0.89 0.62
C LEU A 171 -21.12 -2.08 1.31
N ASN A 172 -19.91 -1.92 1.81
CA ASN A 172 -19.21 -2.96 2.56
C ASN A 172 -19.95 -3.33 3.85
N ALA A 173 -20.49 -2.33 4.58
CA ALA A 173 -21.30 -2.57 5.78
C ALA A 173 -22.61 -3.33 5.48
N THR A 174 -23.16 -3.17 4.27
CA THR A 174 -24.34 -3.92 3.80
C THR A 174 -23.98 -5.21 3.07
N GLN A 175 -22.76 -5.72 3.23
CA GLN A 175 -22.24 -6.95 2.63
C GLN A 175 -22.31 -6.95 1.09
N HIS A 176 -22.11 -5.81 0.47
CA HIS A 176 -21.97 -5.70 -0.97
C HIS A 176 -20.55 -5.29 -1.33
N PHE A 177 -19.75 -6.25 -1.81
CA PHE A 177 -18.30 -6.07 -2.01
C PHE A 177 -17.89 -5.91 -3.47
N VAL A 178 -18.75 -6.29 -4.42
CA VAL A 178 -18.40 -6.36 -5.86
C VAL A 178 -18.12 -4.99 -6.44
N THR A 179 -19.04 -4.02 -6.30
CA THR A 179 -18.86 -2.69 -6.86
C THR A 179 -17.77 -1.89 -6.13
N PRO A 180 -17.63 -1.96 -4.79
CA PRO A 180 -16.46 -1.47 -4.08
C PRO A 180 -15.12 -2.02 -4.58
N ALA A 181 -15.06 -3.32 -4.89
CA ALA A 181 -13.83 -3.94 -5.41
C ALA A 181 -13.54 -3.56 -6.88
N ALA A 182 -14.57 -3.29 -7.69
CA ALA A 182 -14.44 -2.85 -9.08
C ALA A 182 -14.06 -1.36 -9.23
N ALA A 183 -14.44 -0.52 -8.27
CA ALA A 183 -14.28 0.92 -8.36
C ALA A 183 -12.82 1.38 -8.56
N PRO A 184 -11.80 0.84 -7.84
CA PRO A 184 -10.40 1.19 -8.09
C PRO A 184 -9.89 0.80 -9.48
N VAL A 185 -10.45 -0.26 -10.08
CA VAL A 185 -10.10 -0.66 -11.46
C VAL A 185 -10.52 0.43 -12.44
N LEU A 186 -11.76 0.94 -12.32
CA LEU A 186 -12.27 2.01 -13.18
C LEU A 186 -11.52 3.33 -12.98
N TYR A 187 -11.09 3.63 -11.76
CA TYR A 187 -10.22 4.76 -11.48
C TYR A 187 -8.91 4.67 -12.26
N ASN A 188 -8.23 3.53 -12.21
CA ASN A 188 -6.99 3.31 -12.95
C ASN A 188 -7.21 3.35 -14.46
N VAL A 189 -8.27 2.71 -14.97
CA VAL A 189 -8.62 2.71 -16.38
C VAL A 189 -8.88 4.13 -16.90
N ALA A 190 -9.56 4.98 -16.14
CA ALA A 190 -9.80 6.37 -16.54
C ALA A 190 -8.50 7.17 -16.66
N ILE A 191 -7.54 6.98 -15.75
CA ILE A 191 -6.22 7.63 -15.83
C ILE A 191 -5.43 7.10 -17.02
N ILE A 192 -5.44 5.78 -17.28
CA ILE A 192 -4.80 5.16 -18.46
C ILE A 192 -5.39 5.75 -19.74
N ALA A 193 -6.72 5.82 -19.83
CA ALA A 193 -7.42 6.39 -20.96
C ALA A 193 -7.04 7.87 -21.18
N ALA A 194 -6.99 8.66 -20.12
CA ALA A 194 -6.57 10.05 -20.18
C ALA A 194 -5.11 10.20 -20.62
N ALA A 195 -4.21 9.35 -20.11
CA ALA A 195 -2.80 9.34 -20.54
C ALA A 195 -2.66 9.05 -22.03
N TYR A 196 -3.49 8.15 -22.57
CA TYR A 196 -3.44 7.74 -23.95
C TYR A 196 -4.05 8.79 -24.90
N TRP A 197 -5.26 9.29 -24.59
CA TRP A 197 -6.02 10.17 -25.49
C TRP A 197 -5.75 11.67 -25.24
N LEU A 198 -5.62 12.09 -23.97
CA LEU A 198 -5.39 13.49 -23.61
C LEU A 198 -3.91 13.82 -23.43
N GLY A 199 -3.08 12.84 -23.08
CA GLY A 199 -1.65 13.02 -22.89
C GLY A 199 -0.93 13.66 -24.09
N PRO A 200 -1.18 13.24 -25.35
CA PRO A 200 -0.53 13.83 -26.52
C PRO A 200 -0.82 15.32 -26.75
N THR A 201 -2.01 15.79 -26.37
CA THR A 201 -2.45 17.18 -26.63
C THR A 201 -2.34 18.07 -25.40
N LEU A 202 -2.64 17.55 -24.20
CA LEU A 202 -2.70 18.32 -22.97
C LEU A 202 -1.53 18.01 -22.00
N GLY A 203 -0.68 17.04 -22.33
CA GLY A 203 0.41 16.64 -21.46
C GLY A 203 -0.09 16.20 -20.07
N VAL A 204 0.58 16.63 -19.02
CA VAL A 204 0.23 16.32 -17.62
C VAL A 204 -1.09 16.90 -17.16
N ARG A 205 -1.62 17.93 -17.85
CA ARG A 205 -2.98 18.45 -17.61
C ARG A 205 -4.03 17.39 -17.94
N GLY A 206 -3.80 16.61 -19.02
CA GLY A 206 -4.64 15.47 -19.36
C GLY A 206 -4.68 14.42 -18.25
N LEU A 207 -3.56 14.18 -17.56
CA LEU A 207 -3.53 13.28 -16.40
C LEU A 207 -4.37 13.80 -15.23
N ALA A 208 -4.31 15.10 -14.93
CA ALA A 208 -5.12 15.70 -13.87
C ALA A 208 -6.63 15.56 -14.16
N LEU A 209 -7.03 15.75 -15.42
CA LEU A 209 -8.40 15.46 -15.86
C LEU A 209 -8.73 13.97 -15.73
N GLY A 210 -7.78 13.09 -16.03
CA GLY A 210 -7.91 11.65 -15.84
C GLY A 210 -8.17 11.26 -14.39
N VAL A 211 -7.50 11.91 -13.44
CA VAL A 211 -7.73 11.72 -11.98
C VAL A 211 -9.16 12.13 -11.61
N VAL A 212 -9.64 13.26 -12.13
CA VAL A 212 -11.02 13.72 -11.89
C VAL A 212 -12.04 12.76 -12.51
N ALA A 213 -11.86 12.39 -13.79
CA ALA A 213 -12.72 11.42 -14.46
C ALA A 213 -12.72 10.06 -13.75
N GLY A 214 -11.55 9.62 -13.27
CA GLY A 214 -11.39 8.41 -12.49
C GLY A 214 -12.14 8.46 -11.17
N SER A 215 -12.08 9.57 -10.44
CA SER A 215 -12.83 9.74 -9.17
C SER A 215 -14.35 9.74 -9.40
N ILE A 216 -14.81 10.34 -10.49
CA ILE A 216 -16.22 10.29 -10.90
C ILE A 216 -16.62 8.86 -11.28
N ALA A 217 -15.83 8.15 -12.08
CA ALA A 217 -16.10 6.76 -12.46
C ALA A 217 -16.11 5.82 -11.24
N HIS A 218 -15.18 6.05 -10.28
CA HIS A 218 -15.13 5.32 -9.01
C HIS A 218 -16.40 5.51 -8.17
N LEU A 219 -17.00 6.71 -8.17
CA LEU A 219 -18.26 6.97 -7.51
C LEU A 219 -19.43 6.34 -8.28
N LEU A 220 -19.53 6.63 -9.58
CA LEU A 220 -20.67 6.26 -10.42
C LEU A 220 -20.92 4.74 -10.46
N VAL A 221 -19.87 3.91 -10.52
CA VAL A 221 -20.03 2.45 -10.52
C VAL A 221 -20.70 1.90 -9.26
N GLN A 222 -20.62 2.63 -8.16
CA GLN A 222 -21.18 2.24 -6.87
C GLN A 222 -22.65 2.71 -6.69
N ILE A 223 -23.09 3.77 -7.39
CA ILE A 223 -24.42 4.34 -7.24
C ILE A 223 -25.55 3.34 -7.50
N PRO A 224 -25.53 2.51 -8.58
CA PRO A 224 -26.60 1.55 -8.83
C PRO A 224 -26.76 0.52 -7.69
N ALA A 225 -25.63 0.08 -7.11
CA ALA A 225 -25.66 -0.85 -5.98
C ALA A 225 -26.21 -0.17 -4.71
N LEU A 226 -25.84 1.08 -4.47
CA LEU A 226 -26.33 1.87 -3.35
C LEU A 226 -27.86 2.10 -3.46
N MET A 227 -28.35 2.43 -4.66
CA MET A 227 -29.79 2.59 -4.92
C MET A 227 -30.57 1.29 -4.68
N ARG A 228 -30.04 0.13 -5.13
CA ARG A 228 -30.64 -1.19 -4.89
C ARG A 228 -30.71 -1.57 -3.40
N ARG A 229 -29.87 -0.98 -2.56
CA ARG A 229 -29.90 -1.14 -1.09
C ARG A 229 -30.93 -0.24 -0.41
N GLY A 230 -31.68 0.55 -1.19
CA GLY A 230 -32.75 1.43 -0.69
C GLY A 230 -32.21 2.66 0.05
N VAL A 231 -31.09 3.20 -0.42
CA VAL A 231 -30.55 4.46 0.15
C VAL A 231 -31.62 5.54 0.14
N ARG A 232 -31.75 6.24 1.27
CA ARG A 232 -32.57 7.44 1.41
C ARG A 232 -31.67 8.57 1.82
N TYR A 233 -31.25 9.36 0.84
CA TYR A 233 -30.46 10.53 1.09
C TYR A 233 -31.33 11.66 1.67
N THR A 234 -30.85 12.26 2.76
CA THR A 234 -31.50 13.39 3.42
C THR A 234 -30.48 14.52 3.54
N PRO A 235 -30.74 15.71 2.99
CA PRO A 235 -29.81 16.84 3.03
C PRO A 235 -29.82 17.49 4.42
N THR A 236 -29.26 16.80 5.42
CA THR A 236 -29.19 17.25 6.81
C THR A 236 -27.76 17.32 7.29
N LEU A 237 -27.44 18.33 8.07
CA LEU A 237 -26.19 18.48 8.82
C LEU A 237 -26.54 18.45 10.31
N SER A 238 -25.91 17.58 11.07
CA SER A 238 -26.08 17.53 12.52
C SER A 238 -24.76 17.15 13.20
N PHE A 239 -24.11 18.13 13.78
CA PHE A 239 -22.94 17.90 14.65
C PHE A 239 -23.34 17.44 16.06
N ALA A 240 -24.60 17.63 16.44
CA ALA A 240 -25.13 17.26 17.76
C ALA A 240 -25.51 15.77 17.86
N ASP A 241 -25.66 15.09 16.73
CA ASP A 241 -26.03 13.67 16.66
C ASP A 241 -25.01 12.79 17.40
N PRO A 242 -25.42 11.95 18.35
CA PRO A 242 -24.51 11.07 19.10
C PRO A 242 -23.75 10.10 18.21
N ALA A 243 -24.36 9.56 17.15
CA ALA A 243 -23.72 8.62 16.24
C ALA A 243 -22.67 9.33 15.37
N VAL A 244 -22.94 10.55 14.89
CA VAL A 244 -21.96 11.38 14.18
C VAL A 244 -20.77 11.72 15.08
N ARG A 245 -21.02 12.10 16.35
CA ARG A 245 -19.96 12.35 17.33
C ARG A 245 -19.14 11.11 17.62
N GLN A 246 -19.76 9.94 17.66
CA GLN A 246 -19.06 8.67 17.83
C GLN A 246 -18.12 8.40 16.65
N VAL A 247 -18.56 8.58 15.40
CA VAL A 247 -17.72 8.47 14.22
C VAL A 247 -16.54 9.46 14.31
N ALA A 248 -16.80 10.73 14.61
CA ALA A 248 -15.75 11.76 14.72
C ALA A 248 -14.73 11.42 15.83
N LYS A 249 -15.18 10.93 17.00
CA LYS A 249 -14.31 10.50 18.10
C LYS A 249 -13.40 9.33 17.70
N LEU A 250 -13.91 8.38 16.92
CA LEU A 250 -13.14 7.24 16.42
C LEU A 250 -12.14 7.65 15.32
N MET A 251 -12.46 8.72 14.55
CA MET A 251 -11.57 9.25 13.51
C MET A 251 -10.36 9.99 14.09
N GLY A 252 -10.53 10.78 15.13
CA GLY A 252 -9.52 11.71 15.63
C GLY A 252 -8.11 11.10 15.80
N PRO A 253 -7.92 10.04 16.60
CA PRO A 253 -6.60 9.42 16.78
C PRO A 253 -6.02 8.84 15.48
N ARG A 254 -6.86 8.36 14.57
CA ARG A 254 -6.43 7.77 13.29
C ARG A 254 -5.95 8.83 12.31
N VAL A 255 -6.64 9.97 12.26
CA VAL A 255 -6.24 11.12 11.43
C VAL A 255 -4.85 11.61 11.84
N LEU A 256 -4.57 11.69 13.14
CA LEU A 256 -3.23 12.04 13.63
C LEU A 256 -2.16 11.05 13.17
N GLY A 257 -2.41 9.74 13.28
CA GLY A 257 -1.48 8.73 12.80
C GLY A 257 -1.22 8.83 11.29
N LEU A 258 -2.28 8.99 10.49
CA LEU A 258 -2.17 9.14 9.04
C LEU A 258 -1.47 10.45 8.65
N PHE A 259 -1.68 11.54 9.38
CA PHE A 259 -1.00 12.81 9.15
C PHE A 259 0.53 12.64 9.22
N PHE A 260 1.04 11.97 10.24
CA PHE A 260 2.48 11.70 10.35
C PHE A 260 3.00 10.84 9.19
N VAL A 261 2.27 9.80 8.77
CA VAL A 261 2.66 8.99 7.61
C VAL A 261 2.72 9.82 6.33
N GLN A 262 1.75 10.72 6.13
CA GLN A 262 1.71 11.58 4.93
C GLN A 262 2.82 12.64 4.93
N MET A 263 3.27 13.10 6.10
CA MET A 263 4.39 14.05 6.22
C MET A 263 5.69 13.52 5.59
N HIS A 264 5.95 12.21 5.65
CA HIS A 264 7.11 11.61 4.98
C HIS A 264 7.12 11.91 3.47
N PHE A 265 5.99 11.73 2.80
CA PHE A 265 5.89 11.99 1.36
C PHE A 265 5.98 13.48 1.04
N VAL A 266 5.44 14.35 1.90
CA VAL A 266 5.56 15.80 1.75
C VAL A 266 7.02 16.23 1.88
N VAL A 267 7.74 15.79 2.90
CA VAL A 267 9.15 16.11 3.10
C VAL A 267 10.00 15.60 1.94
N ASN A 268 9.75 14.38 1.45
CA ASN A 268 10.44 13.88 0.27
C ASN A 268 10.19 14.75 -0.97
N THR A 269 8.95 15.25 -1.15
CA THR A 269 8.61 16.14 -2.26
C THR A 269 9.33 17.49 -2.13
N ILE A 270 9.37 18.07 -0.92
CA ILE A 270 10.10 19.33 -0.63
C ILE A 270 11.57 19.19 -1.00
N LEU A 271 12.23 18.14 -0.49
CA LEU A 271 13.66 17.95 -0.71
C LEU A 271 13.98 17.56 -2.16
N ALA A 272 13.16 16.70 -2.76
CA ALA A 272 13.36 16.28 -4.15
C ALA A 272 13.11 17.41 -5.15
N SER A 273 12.28 18.41 -4.83
CA SER A 273 12.01 19.53 -5.72
C SER A 273 13.24 20.39 -6.02
N GLY A 274 14.22 20.44 -5.11
CA GLY A 274 15.48 21.17 -5.29
C GLY A 274 16.58 20.36 -5.97
N LEU A 275 16.28 19.14 -6.44
CA LEU A 275 17.25 18.24 -7.06
C LEU A 275 17.10 18.21 -8.59
N VAL A 276 17.83 17.32 -9.24
CA VAL A 276 17.76 17.13 -10.69
C VAL A 276 16.31 16.78 -11.11
N ALA A 277 15.86 17.34 -12.24
CA ALA A 277 14.57 17.01 -12.83
C ALA A 277 14.42 15.50 -12.99
N GLY A 278 13.24 14.96 -12.68
CA GLY A 278 13.02 13.52 -12.65
C GLY A 278 13.30 12.83 -11.30
N SER A 279 13.84 13.57 -10.31
CA SER A 279 14.14 12.98 -9.00
C SER A 279 12.90 12.50 -8.26
N LEU A 280 11.79 13.24 -8.32
CA LEU A 280 10.55 12.87 -7.64
C LEU A 280 9.89 11.68 -8.32
N SER A 281 9.84 11.67 -9.65
CA SER A 281 9.33 10.54 -10.44
C SER A 281 10.19 9.29 -10.30
N ALA A 282 11.53 9.44 -10.29
CA ALA A 282 12.44 8.32 -10.05
C ALA A 282 12.22 7.66 -8.67
N LEU A 283 12.05 8.47 -7.62
CA LEU A 283 11.71 7.97 -6.27
C LEU A 283 10.34 7.27 -6.26
N ASN A 284 9.36 7.80 -7.00
CA ASN A 284 8.02 7.20 -7.07
C ASN A 284 8.05 5.82 -7.75
N TYR A 285 8.72 5.69 -8.90
CA TYR A 285 8.88 4.39 -9.58
C TYR A 285 9.71 3.41 -8.76
N ALA A 286 10.80 3.87 -8.13
CA ALA A 286 11.63 3.05 -7.26
C ALA A 286 10.85 2.52 -6.05
N TRP A 287 10.04 3.38 -5.41
CA TRP A 287 9.15 3.00 -4.31
C TRP A 287 8.12 1.96 -4.75
N LEU A 288 7.48 2.15 -5.90
CA LEU A 288 6.53 1.19 -6.47
C LEU A 288 7.15 -0.19 -6.65
N LEU A 289 8.36 -0.25 -7.24
CA LEU A 289 9.08 -1.51 -7.45
C LEU A 289 9.44 -2.20 -6.12
N MET A 290 9.84 -1.44 -5.10
CA MET A 290 10.09 -1.98 -3.77
C MET A 290 8.80 -2.57 -3.14
N LEU A 291 7.65 -1.94 -3.36
CA LEU A 291 6.38 -2.42 -2.81
C LEU A 291 5.89 -3.73 -3.42
N LEU A 292 6.34 -4.13 -4.62
CA LEU A 292 5.89 -5.37 -5.26
C LEU A 292 6.24 -6.61 -4.43
N PRO A 293 7.52 -6.91 -4.10
CA PRO A 293 7.83 -8.07 -3.27
C PRO A 293 7.30 -7.93 -1.83
N GLN A 294 7.26 -6.73 -1.26
CA GLN A 294 6.66 -6.50 0.05
C GLN A 294 5.17 -6.88 0.07
N GLY A 295 4.41 -6.41 -0.91
CA GLY A 295 2.96 -6.68 -1.01
C GLY A 295 2.65 -8.15 -1.25
N ILE A 296 3.40 -8.81 -2.14
CA ILE A 296 3.17 -10.21 -2.49
C ILE A 296 3.56 -11.15 -1.33
N ILE A 297 4.65 -10.87 -0.63
CA ILE A 297 5.18 -11.77 0.39
C ILE A 297 4.73 -11.33 1.79
N ALA A 298 5.14 -10.14 2.23
CA ALA A 298 4.98 -9.74 3.62
C ALA A 298 3.53 -9.42 3.99
N GLN A 299 2.82 -8.64 3.16
CA GLN A 299 1.42 -8.30 3.43
C GLN A 299 0.49 -9.52 3.37
N ALA A 300 0.74 -10.45 2.43
CA ALA A 300 -0.03 -11.69 2.34
C ALA A 300 0.15 -12.55 3.61
N ILE A 301 1.41 -12.78 4.02
CA ILE A 301 1.70 -13.56 5.23
C ILE A 301 1.14 -12.87 6.47
N ALA A 302 1.32 -11.56 6.60
CA ALA A 302 0.84 -10.76 7.71
C ALA A 302 -0.69 -10.82 7.87
N THR A 303 -1.42 -10.77 6.76
CA THR A 303 -2.89 -10.87 6.75
C THR A 303 -3.38 -12.24 7.26
N VAL A 304 -2.71 -13.31 6.86
CA VAL A 304 -3.04 -14.68 7.29
C VAL A 304 -2.60 -14.95 8.74
N ALA A 305 -1.47 -14.39 9.17
CA ALA A 305 -0.93 -14.61 10.51
C ALA A 305 -1.69 -13.84 11.60
N PHE A 306 -2.26 -12.67 11.28
CA PHE A 306 -2.89 -11.78 12.25
C PHE A 306 -4.04 -12.40 13.05
N PRO A 307 -5.03 -13.10 12.45
CA PRO A 307 -6.08 -13.80 13.19
C PRO A 307 -5.53 -14.83 14.17
N THR A 308 -4.49 -15.58 13.76
CA THR A 308 -3.84 -16.57 14.63
C THR A 308 -3.15 -15.90 15.82
N PHE A 309 -2.42 -14.80 15.61
CA PHE A 309 -1.83 -14.02 16.70
C PHE A 309 -2.90 -13.51 17.67
N SER A 310 -4.00 -12.98 17.15
CA SER A 310 -5.10 -12.44 17.94
C SER A 310 -5.79 -13.53 18.77
N ALA A 311 -6.05 -14.70 18.19
CA ALA A 311 -6.65 -15.82 18.90
C ALA A 311 -5.75 -16.36 20.02
N GLN A 312 -4.44 -16.51 19.74
CA GLN A 312 -3.47 -16.97 20.74
C GLN A 312 -3.29 -15.96 21.88
N ALA A 313 -3.27 -14.66 21.56
CA ALA A 313 -3.20 -13.60 22.57
C ALA A 313 -4.46 -13.56 23.45
N ALA A 314 -5.65 -13.65 22.83
CA ALA A 314 -6.93 -13.67 23.56
C ALA A 314 -7.08 -14.90 24.48
N ALA A 315 -6.51 -16.05 24.06
CA ALA A 315 -6.48 -17.27 24.87
C ALA A 315 -5.39 -17.26 25.96
N GLY A 316 -4.58 -16.20 26.07
CA GLY A 316 -3.46 -16.12 27.03
C GLY A 316 -2.29 -17.06 26.71
N GLN A 317 -2.24 -17.63 25.50
CA GLN A 317 -1.23 -18.60 25.08
C GLN A 317 0.05 -17.90 24.57
N PHE A 318 0.70 -17.12 25.44
CA PHE A 318 1.84 -16.28 25.04
C PHE A 318 3.05 -17.05 24.53
N ASP A 319 3.31 -18.27 25.04
CA ASP A 319 4.40 -19.11 24.53
C ASP A 319 4.14 -19.60 23.10
N LEU A 320 2.89 -19.94 22.79
CA LEU A 320 2.49 -20.34 21.44
C LEU A 320 2.53 -19.13 20.49
N LEU A 321 2.01 -17.97 20.94
CA LEU A 321 2.07 -16.72 20.20
C LEU A 321 3.52 -16.35 19.85
N ARG A 322 4.44 -16.42 20.82
CA ARG A 322 5.86 -16.15 20.61
C ARG A 322 6.46 -17.08 19.54
N ARG A 323 6.22 -18.39 19.64
CA ARG A 323 6.73 -19.37 18.65
C ARG A 323 6.14 -19.12 17.26
N THR A 324 4.86 -18.82 17.17
CA THR A 324 4.18 -18.49 15.90
C THR A 324 4.74 -17.21 15.32
N PHE A 325 4.94 -16.18 16.13
CA PHE A 325 5.53 -14.90 15.74
C PHE A 325 6.97 -15.06 15.23
N GLU A 326 7.85 -15.74 15.99
CA GLU A 326 9.23 -16.03 15.57
C GLU A 326 9.28 -16.81 14.25
N ARG A 327 8.41 -17.81 14.10
CA ARG A 327 8.31 -18.58 12.86
C ARG A 327 7.91 -17.71 11.68
N THR A 328 6.93 -16.82 11.88
CA THR A 328 6.46 -15.88 10.84
C THR A 328 7.56 -14.90 10.44
N LEU A 329 8.28 -14.32 11.41
CA LEU A 329 9.43 -13.45 11.14
C LEU A 329 10.51 -14.18 10.30
N ARG A 330 10.85 -15.43 10.67
CA ARG A 330 11.84 -16.22 9.92
C ARG A 330 11.39 -16.51 8.50
N VAL A 331 10.13 -16.86 8.29
CA VAL A 331 9.59 -17.15 6.95
C VAL A 331 9.61 -15.88 6.08
N VAL A 332 9.18 -14.73 6.63
CA VAL A 332 9.23 -13.46 5.88
C VAL A 332 10.68 -13.08 5.56
N PHE A 333 11.58 -13.16 6.53
CA PHE A 333 13.01 -12.90 6.31
C PHE A 333 13.60 -13.83 5.24
N PHE A 334 13.27 -15.13 5.30
CA PHE A 334 13.72 -16.14 4.35
C PHE A 334 13.26 -15.86 2.92
N LEU A 335 12.03 -15.38 2.72
CA LEU A 335 11.48 -15.11 1.38
C LEU A 335 11.87 -13.74 0.83
N VAL A 336 11.90 -12.72 1.69
CA VAL A 336 12.13 -11.33 1.24
C VAL A 336 13.61 -11.04 1.00
N THR A 337 14.52 -11.61 1.78
CA THR A 337 15.96 -11.36 1.63
C THR A 337 16.50 -11.73 0.24
N PRO A 338 16.23 -12.93 -0.31
CA PRO A 338 16.62 -13.25 -1.67
C PRO A 338 15.93 -12.38 -2.71
N ALA A 339 14.64 -12.05 -2.51
CA ALA A 339 13.92 -11.16 -3.41
C ALA A 339 14.55 -9.75 -3.46
N ALA A 340 14.97 -9.21 -2.30
CA ALA A 340 15.65 -7.92 -2.21
C ALA A 340 17.00 -7.95 -2.93
N LEU A 341 17.81 -8.96 -2.70
CA LEU A 341 19.13 -9.08 -3.33
C LEU A 341 19.04 -9.40 -4.84
N ALA A 342 18.10 -10.25 -5.24
CA ALA A 342 17.86 -10.52 -6.65
C ALA A 342 17.43 -9.24 -7.39
N LEU A 343 16.46 -8.49 -6.83
CA LEU A 343 16.01 -7.24 -7.41
C LEU A 343 17.12 -6.17 -7.39
N LEU A 344 17.98 -6.16 -6.37
CA LEU A 344 19.13 -5.26 -6.32
C LEU A 344 20.11 -5.51 -7.47
N VAL A 345 20.40 -6.78 -7.76
CA VAL A 345 21.30 -7.15 -8.87
C VAL A 345 20.63 -6.94 -10.21
N LEU A 346 19.37 -7.36 -10.35
CA LEU A 346 18.59 -7.30 -11.59
C LEU A 346 17.82 -5.99 -11.79
N ARG A 347 18.07 -4.94 -10.97
CA ARG A 347 17.29 -3.70 -11.00
C ARG A 347 17.23 -3.03 -12.38
N ARG A 348 18.38 -2.97 -13.09
CA ARG A 348 18.44 -2.35 -14.43
C ARG A 348 17.58 -3.10 -15.46
N PRO A 349 17.81 -4.40 -15.73
CA PRO A 349 16.97 -5.13 -16.69
C PRO A 349 15.50 -5.21 -16.25
N THR A 350 15.21 -5.23 -14.95
CA THR A 350 13.82 -5.20 -14.46
C THR A 350 13.14 -3.88 -14.78
N ILE A 351 13.81 -2.75 -14.58
CA ILE A 351 13.29 -1.42 -14.89
C ILE A 351 13.15 -1.25 -16.40
N SER A 352 14.16 -1.67 -17.17
CA SER A 352 14.15 -1.60 -18.63
C SER A 352 12.94 -2.35 -19.20
N ILE A 353 12.73 -3.61 -18.83
CA ILE A 353 11.61 -4.42 -19.30
C ILE A 353 10.25 -3.79 -18.95
N LEU A 354 10.12 -3.22 -17.76
CA LEU A 354 8.83 -2.71 -17.30
C LEU A 354 8.52 -1.31 -17.81
N PHE A 355 9.53 -0.44 -17.90
CA PHE A 355 9.31 0.98 -18.07
C PHE A 355 10.08 1.62 -19.24
N GLU A 356 11.20 1.07 -19.71
CA GLU A 356 12.06 1.70 -20.75
C GLU A 356 11.41 1.60 -22.13
N HIS A 357 10.33 2.38 -22.30
CA HIS A 357 9.57 2.49 -23.54
C HIS A 357 9.10 3.94 -23.73
N GLY A 358 9.08 4.41 -24.97
CA GLY A 358 8.61 5.75 -25.31
C GLY A 358 9.43 6.87 -24.67
N ALA A 359 8.80 7.70 -23.84
CA ALA A 359 9.48 8.81 -23.16
C ALA A 359 10.33 8.39 -21.97
N PHE A 360 10.23 7.15 -21.51
CA PHE A 360 11.09 6.61 -20.45
C PHE A 360 12.34 6.01 -21.10
N ASP A 361 13.38 6.78 -21.16
CA ASP A 361 14.66 6.45 -21.79
C ASP A 361 15.66 5.81 -20.81
N THR A 362 16.87 5.54 -21.29
CA THR A 362 17.96 4.98 -20.49
C THR A 362 18.37 5.90 -19.34
N GLU A 363 18.27 7.22 -19.49
CA GLU A 363 18.55 8.17 -18.41
C GLU A 363 17.51 8.01 -17.29
N SER A 364 16.24 7.93 -17.63
CA SER A 364 15.15 7.62 -16.71
C SER A 364 15.38 6.28 -15.98
N MET A 365 15.81 5.24 -16.71
CA MET A 365 16.15 3.94 -16.13
C MET A 365 17.29 4.06 -15.10
N ILE A 366 18.34 4.80 -15.40
CA ILE A 366 19.48 5.00 -14.50
C ILE A 366 19.03 5.75 -13.23
N LEU A 367 18.21 6.80 -13.35
CA LEU A 367 17.67 7.54 -12.21
C LEU A 367 16.86 6.63 -11.30
N VAL A 368 15.92 5.84 -11.86
CA VAL A 368 15.10 4.92 -11.07
C VAL A 368 15.95 3.83 -10.43
N ALA A 369 16.91 3.25 -11.15
CA ALA A 369 17.81 2.22 -10.63
C ALA A 369 18.69 2.76 -9.49
N TYR A 370 19.09 4.03 -9.57
CA TYR A 370 19.83 4.70 -8.51
C TYR A 370 18.99 4.88 -7.24
N GLY A 371 17.74 5.34 -7.34
CA GLY A 371 16.83 5.43 -6.19
C GLY A 371 16.48 4.07 -5.59
N LEU A 372 16.20 3.09 -6.46
CA LEU A 372 15.77 1.75 -6.08
C LEU A 372 16.79 1.01 -5.23
N GLN A 373 18.07 1.10 -5.56
CA GLN A 373 19.11 0.40 -4.79
C GLN A 373 19.11 0.76 -3.30
N PHE A 374 18.83 2.02 -2.97
CA PHE A 374 18.77 2.47 -1.58
C PHE A 374 17.47 2.03 -0.88
N TYR A 375 16.34 2.04 -1.57
CA TYR A 375 15.11 1.50 -1.02
C TYR A 375 15.18 0.00 -0.74
N LEU A 376 15.88 -0.76 -1.60
CA LEU A 376 16.02 -2.22 -1.42
C LEU A 376 16.81 -2.61 -0.17
N LEU A 377 17.68 -1.73 0.33
CA LEU A 377 18.35 -1.94 1.62
C LEU A 377 17.35 -1.98 2.78
N GLY A 378 16.23 -1.26 2.67
CA GLY A 378 15.16 -1.24 3.66
C GLY A 378 14.07 -2.28 3.43
N LEU A 379 14.00 -2.95 2.28
CA LEU A 379 12.89 -3.84 1.91
C LEU A 379 12.63 -4.95 2.93
N VAL A 380 13.69 -5.55 3.47
CA VAL A 380 13.57 -6.60 4.50
C VAL A 380 12.96 -6.02 5.78
N ALA A 381 13.43 -4.84 6.20
CA ALA A 381 12.90 -4.16 7.39
C ALA A 381 11.44 -3.77 7.23
N HIS A 382 11.06 -3.14 6.10
CA HIS A 382 9.67 -2.83 5.77
C HIS A 382 8.78 -4.08 5.81
N SER A 383 9.28 -5.20 5.32
CA SER A 383 8.53 -6.46 5.30
C SER A 383 8.37 -7.08 6.68
N LEU A 384 9.39 -7.02 7.53
CA LEU A 384 9.31 -7.48 8.91
C LEU A 384 8.42 -6.56 9.75
N LEU A 385 8.44 -5.25 9.49
CA LEU A 385 7.59 -4.25 10.15
C LEU A 385 6.11 -4.61 10.03
N GLU A 386 5.66 -5.10 8.87
CA GLU A 386 4.29 -5.56 8.65
C GLU A 386 3.84 -6.65 9.65
N ILE A 387 4.75 -7.56 9.98
CA ILE A 387 4.47 -8.63 10.94
C ILE A 387 4.50 -8.10 12.38
N VAL A 388 5.51 -7.27 12.68
CA VAL A 388 5.74 -6.75 14.05
C VAL A 388 4.60 -5.87 14.51
N VAL A 389 4.12 -4.97 13.65
CA VAL A 389 2.98 -4.08 13.94
C VAL A 389 1.71 -4.90 14.21
N ARG A 390 1.45 -5.96 13.44
CA ARG A 390 0.32 -6.87 13.69
C ARG A 390 0.47 -7.67 14.98
N GLY A 391 1.71 -8.01 15.37
CA GLY A 391 1.99 -8.59 16.69
C GLY A 391 1.55 -7.68 17.83
N PHE A 392 1.84 -6.38 17.74
CA PHE A 392 1.37 -5.38 18.73
C PHE A 392 -0.15 -5.24 18.71
N TYR A 393 -0.78 -5.23 17.54
CA TYR A 393 -2.24 -5.14 17.42
C TYR A 393 -2.93 -6.35 18.02
N ALA A 394 -2.37 -7.55 17.88
CA ALA A 394 -2.86 -8.77 18.53
C ALA A 394 -2.79 -8.68 20.06
N LEU A 395 -1.78 -7.98 20.59
CA LEU A 395 -1.65 -7.65 22.02
C LEU A 395 -2.49 -6.44 22.45
N GLN A 396 -3.39 -5.94 21.59
CA GLN A 396 -4.24 -4.75 21.80
C GLN A 396 -3.44 -3.48 22.14
N ASN A 397 -2.21 -3.38 21.68
CA ASN A 397 -1.35 -2.23 21.88
C ASN A 397 -1.04 -1.52 20.57
N THR A 398 -1.74 -0.43 20.31
CA THR A 398 -1.54 0.40 19.12
C THR A 398 -0.59 1.59 19.37
N TRP A 399 -0.41 1.98 20.63
CA TRP A 399 0.37 3.16 20.98
C TRP A 399 1.87 3.00 20.71
N ILE A 400 2.45 1.84 21.02
CA ILE A 400 3.88 1.61 20.82
C ILE A 400 4.26 1.72 19.34
N PRO A 401 3.61 1.01 18.39
CA PRO A 401 3.92 1.18 16.97
C PRO A 401 3.77 2.62 16.49
N VAL A 402 2.72 3.32 16.93
CA VAL A 402 2.48 4.71 16.54
C VAL A 402 3.58 5.64 17.06
N THR A 403 3.93 5.55 18.33
CA THR A 403 4.97 6.43 18.91
C THR A 403 6.35 6.15 18.31
N VAL A 404 6.71 4.88 18.14
CA VAL A 404 7.98 4.51 17.50
C VAL A 404 7.99 4.95 16.03
N GLY A 405 6.87 4.80 15.32
CA GLY A 405 6.73 5.28 13.94
C GLY A 405 6.91 6.81 13.82
N VAL A 406 6.36 7.60 14.75
CA VAL A 406 6.59 9.07 14.78
C VAL A 406 8.06 9.39 15.00
N VAL A 407 8.74 8.69 15.92
CA VAL A 407 10.18 8.87 16.16
C VAL A 407 10.99 8.47 14.92
N ALA A 408 10.67 7.33 14.30
CA ALA A 408 11.33 6.86 13.08
C ALA A 408 11.14 7.84 11.92
N MET A 409 9.94 8.41 11.80
CA MET A 409 9.68 9.43 10.80
C MET A 409 10.50 10.71 11.04
N SER A 410 10.58 11.18 12.28
CA SER A 410 11.42 12.33 12.62
C SER A 410 12.90 12.05 12.32
N ALA A 411 13.37 10.84 12.62
CA ALA A 411 14.71 10.38 12.26
C ALA A 411 14.90 10.32 10.74
N ASN A 412 13.90 9.84 9.99
CA ASN A 412 13.92 9.83 8.52
C ASN A 412 14.11 11.25 7.97
N VAL A 413 13.36 12.23 8.48
CA VAL A 413 13.49 13.64 8.07
C VAL A 413 14.90 14.16 8.34
N ALA A 414 15.43 13.95 9.55
CA ALA A 414 16.78 14.38 9.92
C ALA A 414 17.86 13.73 9.04
N LEU A 415 17.74 12.41 8.80
CA LEU A 415 18.65 11.68 7.92
C LEU A 415 18.53 12.13 6.45
N SER A 416 17.33 12.48 5.99
CA SER A 416 17.12 12.99 4.63
C SER A 416 17.90 14.29 4.42
N PHE A 417 17.86 15.24 5.36
CA PHE A 417 18.69 16.45 5.31
C PHE A 417 20.19 16.14 5.36
N ALA A 418 20.60 15.14 6.15
CA ALA A 418 22.02 14.77 6.27
C ALA A 418 22.56 14.11 4.99
N PHE A 419 21.74 13.31 4.28
CA PHE A 419 22.19 12.51 3.14
C PHE A 419 21.95 13.18 1.79
N VAL A 420 20.96 14.08 1.67
CA VAL A 420 20.59 14.70 0.38
C VAL A 420 21.75 15.43 -0.29
N GLY A 421 22.58 16.12 0.49
CA GLY A 421 23.74 16.87 -0.06
C GLY A 421 24.83 15.99 -0.68
N ARG A 422 24.96 14.71 -0.26
CA ARG A 422 25.98 13.78 -0.77
C ARG A 422 25.44 12.76 -1.75
N LEU A 423 24.20 12.33 -1.58
CA LEU A 423 23.58 11.24 -2.33
C LEU A 423 22.38 11.71 -3.16
N SER A 424 22.13 13.02 -3.26
CA SER A 424 20.97 13.55 -3.98
C SER A 424 19.68 12.84 -3.54
N PHE A 425 18.76 12.56 -4.44
CA PHE A 425 17.50 11.84 -4.11
C PHE A 425 17.73 10.41 -3.60
N GLY A 426 18.84 9.74 -3.91
CA GLY A 426 19.23 8.47 -3.32
C GLY A 426 19.40 8.55 -1.79
N GLY A 427 19.78 9.73 -1.28
CA GLY A 427 19.87 10.01 0.15
C GLY A 427 18.50 9.96 0.85
N LEU A 428 17.42 10.37 0.19
CA LEU A 428 16.07 10.30 0.70
C LEU A 428 15.61 8.83 0.82
N ALA A 429 15.89 8.02 -0.20
CA ALA A 429 15.62 6.59 -0.20
C ALA A 429 16.43 5.86 0.89
N LEU A 430 17.70 6.21 1.07
CA LEU A 430 18.55 5.64 2.11
C LEU A 430 18.07 6.04 3.50
N ALA A 431 17.71 7.30 3.72
CA ALA A 431 17.17 7.78 4.99
C ALA A 431 15.93 6.99 5.41
N ASN A 432 15.01 6.75 4.47
CA ASN A 432 13.84 5.91 4.69
C ASN A 432 14.24 4.48 5.10
N SER A 433 15.17 3.86 4.37
CA SER A 433 15.64 2.49 4.66
C SER A 433 16.29 2.37 6.03
N VAL A 434 17.11 3.34 6.42
CA VAL A 434 17.78 3.37 7.73
C VAL A 434 16.76 3.60 8.84
N ALA A 435 15.87 4.56 8.70
CA ALA A 435 14.85 4.88 9.70
C ALA A 435 13.89 3.69 9.92
N THR A 436 13.41 3.07 8.85
CA THR A 436 12.53 1.89 8.96
C THR A 436 13.27 0.68 9.54
N THR A 437 14.55 0.52 9.25
CA THR A 437 15.36 -0.54 9.87
C THR A 437 15.49 -0.33 11.36
N ALA A 438 15.78 0.90 11.81
CA ALA A 438 15.84 1.25 13.22
C ALA A 438 14.48 1.05 13.92
N GLU A 439 13.39 1.49 13.29
CA GLU A 439 12.02 1.29 13.76
C GLU A 439 11.72 -0.20 13.97
N THR A 440 11.99 -1.01 12.95
CA THR A 440 11.73 -2.46 12.96
C THR A 440 12.51 -3.16 14.07
N VAL A 441 13.80 -2.86 14.21
CA VAL A 441 14.66 -3.41 15.26
C VAL A 441 14.16 -3.02 16.65
N LEU A 442 13.83 -1.74 16.85
CA LEU A 442 13.29 -1.24 18.11
C LEU A 442 11.96 -1.91 18.47
N LEU A 443 11.05 -2.03 17.50
CA LEU A 443 9.75 -2.67 17.72
C LEU A 443 9.90 -4.18 17.99
N ILE A 444 10.81 -4.90 17.32
CA ILE A 444 11.11 -6.31 17.62
C ILE A 444 11.64 -6.45 19.07
N TRP A 445 12.50 -5.55 19.48
CA TRP A 445 13.03 -5.54 20.86
C TRP A 445 11.92 -5.26 21.89
N LEU A 446 11.07 -4.27 21.63
CA LEU A 446 9.96 -3.93 22.54
C LEU A 446 8.91 -5.05 22.63
N ILE A 447 8.56 -5.70 21.52
CA ILE A 447 7.60 -6.81 21.54
C ILE A 447 8.18 -8.03 22.23
N SER A 448 9.50 -8.28 22.10
CA SER A 448 10.19 -9.38 22.78
C SER A 448 10.12 -9.26 24.30
N ARG A 449 10.12 -8.04 24.82
CA ARG A 449 9.95 -7.79 26.26
C ARG A 449 8.53 -8.06 26.77
N ARG A 450 7.54 -8.01 25.88
CA ARG A 450 6.11 -8.21 26.23
C ARG A 450 5.65 -9.66 26.06
N MET A 451 6.16 -10.37 25.07
CA MET A 451 5.82 -11.78 24.83
C MET A 451 6.72 -12.77 25.58
N GLY A 452 7.71 -12.28 26.35
CA GLY A 452 8.85 -13.06 26.83
C GLY A 452 10.00 -13.06 25.80
N SER A 453 11.24 -13.28 26.25
CA SER A 453 12.40 -13.14 25.38
C SER A 453 12.33 -14.09 24.18
N LEU A 454 12.51 -13.52 22.98
CA LEU A 454 12.61 -14.30 21.75
C LEU A 454 13.88 -15.18 21.77
N HIS A 455 13.83 -16.29 21.06
CA HIS A 455 14.99 -17.18 20.92
C HIS A 455 16.02 -16.59 19.93
N TRP A 456 16.70 -15.51 20.36
CA TRP A 456 17.63 -14.73 19.54
C TRP A 456 18.70 -15.59 18.84
N GLY A 457 19.25 -16.63 19.51
CA GLY A 457 20.22 -17.54 18.91
C GLY A 457 19.64 -18.35 17.74
N SER A 458 18.36 -18.71 17.81
CA SER A 458 17.65 -19.39 16.73
C SER A 458 17.36 -18.44 15.55
N LEU A 459 16.93 -17.21 15.87
CA LEU A 459 16.68 -16.18 14.86
C LEU A 459 17.96 -15.78 14.13
N ALA A 460 19.05 -15.53 14.87
CA ALA A 460 20.35 -15.17 14.30
C ALA A 460 20.91 -16.29 13.41
N ARG A 461 20.80 -17.55 13.83
CA ARG A 461 21.25 -18.70 13.03
C ARG A 461 20.44 -18.85 11.74
N SER A 462 19.12 -18.68 11.81
CA SER A 462 18.25 -18.68 10.62
C SER A 462 18.60 -17.51 9.70
N ALA A 463 18.76 -16.30 10.23
CA ALA A 463 19.15 -15.13 9.46
C ALA A 463 20.52 -15.29 8.79
N ALA A 464 21.52 -15.83 9.50
CA ALA A 464 22.85 -16.06 8.94
C ALA A 464 22.83 -17.07 7.77
N ARG A 465 22.05 -18.18 7.90
CA ARG A 465 21.88 -19.15 6.82
C ARG A 465 21.18 -18.55 5.61
N THR A 466 20.11 -17.78 5.84
CA THR A 466 19.36 -17.07 4.80
C THR A 466 20.25 -16.07 4.07
N LEU A 467 21.02 -15.26 4.81
CA LEU A 467 21.95 -14.30 4.22
C LEU A 467 23.04 -14.98 3.41
N ALA A 468 23.65 -16.06 3.94
CA ALA A 468 24.67 -16.81 3.22
C ALA A 468 24.11 -17.38 1.89
N ALA A 469 22.94 -18.01 1.92
CA ALA A 469 22.29 -18.53 0.71
C ALA A 469 21.94 -17.42 -0.28
N ALA A 470 21.42 -16.30 0.21
CA ALA A 470 21.02 -15.17 -0.63
C ALA A 470 22.25 -14.43 -1.23
N LEU A 471 23.37 -14.35 -0.52
CA LEU A 471 24.61 -13.76 -1.05
C LEU A 471 25.23 -14.66 -2.14
N VAL A 472 25.26 -15.98 -1.95
CA VAL A 472 25.71 -16.93 -2.99
C VAL A 472 24.84 -16.83 -4.23
N MET A 473 23.52 -16.79 -4.05
CA MET A 473 22.56 -16.55 -5.12
C MET A 473 22.84 -15.21 -5.84
N ALA A 474 22.99 -14.12 -5.09
CA ALA A 474 23.21 -12.79 -5.66
C ALA A 474 24.52 -12.72 -6.47
N ALA A 475 25.60 -13.35 -5.97
CA ALA A 475 26.88 -13.45 -6.70
C ALA A 475 26.72 -14.23 -8.01
N ALA A 476 25.99 -15.31 -8.01
CA ALA A 476 25.73 -16.10 -9.23
C ALA A 476 24.84 -15.35 -10.24
N VAL A 477 23.80 -14.66 -9.76
CA VAL A 477 22.95 -13.83 -10.62
C VAL A 477 23.73 -12.64 -11.19
N TRP A 478 24.63 -12.04 -10.43
CA TRP A 478 25.54 -11.01 -10.92
C TRP A 478 26.49 -11.55 -11.99
N ALA A 479 27.09 -12.72 -11.77
CA ALA A 479 27.95 -13.38 -12.75
C ALA A 479 27.19 -13.74 -14.03
N TRP A 480 25.92 -14.18 -13.92
CA TRP A 480 25.01 -14.40 -15.05
C TRP A 480 24.79 -13.11 -15.86
N GLY A 481 24.43 -12.02 -15.21
CA GLY A 481 24.24 -10.73 -15.89
C GLY A 481 25.51 -10.24 -16.58
N ARG A 482 26.68 -10.45 -15.93
CA ARG A 482 27.99 -10.15 -16.54
C ARG A 482 28.28 -11.03 -17.77
N TRP A 483 27.94 -12.31 -17.69
CA TRP A 483 28.09 -13.24 -18.80
C TRP A 483 27.20 -12.85 -19.98
N VAL A 484 25.93 -12.51 -19.74
CA VAL A 484 25.01 -12.04 -20.79
C VAL A 484 25.53 -10.74 -21.42
N TYR A 485 25.97 -9.78 -20.62
CA TYR A 485 26.55 -8.54 -21.11
C TYR A 485 27.73 -8.78 -22.06
N VAL A 486 28.67 -9.65 -21.69
CA VAL A 486 29.85 -9.93 -22.51
C VAL A 486 29.53 -10.75 -23.76
N ASN A 487 28.63 -11.74 -23.67
CA ASN A 487 28.43 -12.72 -24.74
C ASN A 487 27.23 -12.41 -25.64
N VAL A 488 26.30 -11.57 -25.20
CA VAL A 488 25.10 -11.19 -25.97
C VAL A 488 25.22 -9.73 -26.40
N TYR A 489 25.28 -8.80 -25.45
CA TYR A 489 25.28 -7.38 -25.74
C TYR A 489 26.52 -6.95 -26.55
N LEU A 490 27.74 -7.24 -26.05
CA LEU A 490 28.98 -6.84 -26.74
C LEU A 490 29.24 -7.58 -28.07
N ARG A 491 28.60 -8.72 -28.30
CA ARG A 491 28.72 -9.50 -29.55
C ARG A 491 27.60 -9.21 -30.55
N GLU A 492 26.71 -8.25 -30.25
CA GLU A 492 25.63 -7.80 -31.11
C GLU A 492 24.77 -8.96 -31.65
N HIS A 493 24.34 -9.89 -30.77
CA HIS A 493 23.42 -10.96 -31.17
C HIS A 493 21.99 -10.41 -31.35
N PRO A 494 21.54 -10.06 -32.57
CA PRO A 494 20.29 -9.32 -32.78
C PRO A 494 19.03 -10.13 -32.46
N ALA A 495 19.16 -11.45 -32.28
CA ALA A 495 18.05 -12.34 -31.98
C ALA A 495 17.73 -12.46 -30.49
N LEU A 496 18.61 -11.97 -29.61
CA LEU A 496 18.48 -12.09 -28.17
C LEU A 496 18.37 -10.71 -27.53
N ASN A 497 17.25 -10.44 -26.89
CA ASN A 497 17.13 -9.27 -26.02
C ASN A 497 17.87 -9.55 -24.71
N ASP A 498 18.96 -8.82 -24.46
CA ASP A 498 19.85 -9.02 -23.33
C ASP A 498 19.17 -8.73 -21.97
N ASP A 499 18.26 -7.77 -21.91
CA ASP A 499 17.49 -7.44 -20.71
C ASP A 499 16.55 -8.59 -20.32
N TRP A 500 15.80 -9.14 -21.27
CA TRP A 500 14.90 -10.27 -21.01
C TRP A 500 15.69 -11.51 -20.59
N LEU A 501 16.80 -11.80 -21.26
CA LEU A 501 17.65 -12.94 -20.93
C LEU A 501 18.29 -12.76 -19.55
N THR A 502 18.75 -11.55 -19.23
CA THR A 502 19.33 -11.23 -17.92
C THR A 502 18.30 -11.32 -16.82
N ALA A 503 17.10 -10.76 -17.00
CA ALA A 503 16.07 -10.73 -15.97
C ALA A 503 15.46 -12.12 -15.74
N ILE A 504 14.97 -12.78 -16.79
CA ILE A 504 14.30 -14.09 -16.65
C ILE A 504 15.30 -15.17 -16.29
N GLY A 505 16.43 -15.24 -16.99
CA GLY A 505 17.48 -16.21 -16.69
C GLY A 505 18.05 -16.00 -15.29
N GLY A 506 18.29 -14.74 -14.92
CA GLY A 506 18.74 -14.38 -13.56
C GLY A 506 17.70 -14.70 -12.48
N ALA A 507 16.41 -14.48 -12.74
CA ALA A 507 15.35 -14.83 -11.79
C ALA A 507 15.20 -16.35 -11.61
N LEU A 508 15.24 -17.11 -12.68
CA LEU A 508 15.23 -18.59 -12.63
C LEU A 508 16.45 -19.13 -11.87
N LEU A 509 17.63 -18.62 -12.20
CA LEU A 509 18.87 -18.96 -11.51
C LEU A 509 18.80 -18.63 -10.02
N ALA A 510 18.23 -17.46 -9.68
CA ALA A 510 18.03 -17.04 -8.30
C ALA A 510 17.19 -18.06 -7.52
N VAL A 511 16.03 -18.44 -8.05
CA VAL A 511 15.13 -19.40 -7.40
C VAL A 511 15.82 -20.76 -7.22
N LEU A 512 16.47 -21.29 -8.26
CA LEU A 512 17.12 -22.60 -8.24
C LEU A 512 18.29 -22.63 -7.26
N LEU A 513 19.17 -21.65 -7.30
CA LEU A 513 20.34 -21.60 -6.42
C LEU A 513 19.96 -21.32 -4.98
N TYR A 514 19.03 -20.39 -4.75
CA TYR A 514 18.58 -20.11 -3.39
C TYR A 514 17.93 -21.34 -2.74
N ALA A 515 17.07 -22.05 -3.48
CA ALA A 515 16.48 -23.30 -3.00
C ALA A 515 17.55 -24.39 -2.78
N GLY A 516 18.50 -24.55 -3.72
CA GLY A 516 19.59 -25.52 -3.61
C GLY A 516 20.53 -25.27 -2.43
N VAL A 517 21.01 -24.03 -2.28
CA VAL A 517 21.87 -23.64 -1.14
C VAL A 517 21.09 -23.70 0.18
N GLY A 518 19.83 -23.27 0.20
CA GLY A 518 18.96 -23.39 1.36
C GLY A 518 18.75 -24.84 1.80
N TRP A 519 18.65 -25.77 0.84
CA TRP A 519 18.60 -27.20 1.12
C TRP A 519 19.92 -27.74 1.68
N LEU A 520 21.05 -27.35 1.10
CA LEU A 520 22.40 -27.72 1.60
C LEU A 520 22.65 -27.23 3.01
N LEU A 521 22.23 -26.00 3.33
CA LEU A 521 22.34 -25.40 4.66
C LEU A 521 21.26 -25.91 5.64
N ARG A 522 20.45 -26.88 5.22
CA ARG A 522 19.36 -27.49 6.01
C ARG A 522 18.41 -26.43 6.61
N SER A 523 18.00 -25.46 5.80
CA SER A 523 17.06 -24.41 6.23
C SER A 523 15.73 -25.03 6.70
N ALA A 524 15.33 -24.69 7.91
CA ALA A 524 14.05 -25.14 8.47
C ALA A 524 12.86 -24.51 7.72
N GLU A 525 13.03 -23.27 7.26
CA GLU A 525 12.03 -22.49 6.52
C GLU A 525 11.72 -23.12 5.16
N LEU A 526 12.76 -23.60 4.45
CA LEU A 526 12.58 -24.30 3.18
C LEU A 526 11.80 -25.61 3.36
N ARG A 527 12.11 -26.38 4.42
CA ARG A 527 11.37 -27.62 4.75
C ARG A 527 9.90 -27.31 5.03
N LEU A 528 9.62 -26.28 5.80
CA LEU A 528 8.24 -25.86 6.09
C LEU A 528 7.45 -25.56 4.82
N LEU A 529 8.05 -24.84 3.86
CA LEU A 529 7.40 -24.50 2.59
C LEU A 529 7.19 -25.74 1.71
N THR A 530 8.19 -26.63 1.62
CA THR A 530 8.08 -27.87 0.84
C THR A 530 7.07 -28.85 1.44
N ASP A 531 6.99 -28.97 2.76
CA ASP A 531 6.01 -29.83 3.43
C ASP A 531 4.59 -29.30 3.26
N ALA A 532 4.41 -27.97 3.34
CA ALA A 532 3.11 -27.34 3.07
C ALA A 532 2.67 -27.54 1.62
N ALA A 533 3.59 -27.42 0.65
CA ALA A 533 3.31 -27.69 -0.76
C ALA A 533 2.92 -29.15 -1.01
N ARG A 534 3.67 -30.10 -0.44
CA ARG A 534 3.36 -31.53 -0.54
C ARG A 534 2.01 -31.90 0.08
N ALA A 535 1.68 -31.31 1.21
CA ALA A 535 0.38 -31.55 1.86
C ALA A 535 -0.81 -31.06 1.02
N ARG A 536 -0.62 -29.99 0.20
CA ARG A 536 -1.67 -29.52 -0.75
C ARG A 536 -1.80 -30.40 -2.00
N LEU A 537 -0.70 -30.94 -2.51
CA LEU A 537 -0.70 -31.83 -3.68
C LEU A 537 -1.28 -33.22 -3.38
N ARG A 538 -1.38 -33.59 -2.09
CA ARG A 538 -1.96 -34.87 -1.63
C ARG A 538 -3.45 -34.77 -1.31
N ARG A 539 -4.02 -33.57 -1.32
CA ARG A 539 -5.46 -33.31 -1.21
C ARG A 539 -6.08 -33.01 -2.56
#